data_82a270461a4dfe2ef6e9a51f46bde654
#
_entry.id   82a270461a4dfe2ef6e9a51f46bde654
#
_cell.length_a   1.000
_cell.length_b   1.000
_cell.length_c   1.000
_cell.angle_alpha   90.00
_cell.angle_beta   90.00
_cell.angle_gamma   90.00
#
_symmetry.space_group_name_H-M   'P 1'
#
loop_
_entity.id
_entity.type
_entity.pdbx_description
1 polymer ?
#
loop_
_entity_poly.entity_id
_entity_poly.type
_entity_poly.pdbx_seq_one_letter_code
_entity_poly.pdbx_strand_id
1 'polypeptide(L)'
;EGEGRALVEGVEALFAEFTPGLFREKGFLYAKNLLESRHEREAEALLQTLAQEAKAHGFALAEEEGGFTLTGQGPLPPELSAKLEETVLAYVEVRQRAQAEVAALRRSFAERLLQPRVEGLKARFPEAARYLDWLLESLLRAAALEEEVEGEALLPRLLVEGGTRVVYEPNPTPERLFGHLEYEVREGVLTTHLGLLRPGALMRAAGGVLVLEAHRVLELGSYPLLKRSLATGEIEPLAPRPEVRGPRLQPAPLKAQVFLVGPPEVIALLEEDEEFLELFPFRVEFNPEMPYTEAHVAHLGGFLEAQ
;
A
#
# COMPACT_ATOMS: atom_id res chain seq x y z
N GLU A 1 21.98 -4.90 2.57
CA GLU A 1 21.92 -3.59 1.89
C GLU A 1 21.24 -3.74 0.54
N GLY A 2 20.27 -2.86 0.21
CA GLY A 2 19.59 -2.89 -1.09
C GLY A 2 18.34 -3.76 -1.20
N GLU A 3 18.00 -4.56 -0.21
CA GLU A 3 16.80 -5.44 -0.25
C GLU A 3 15.49 -4.67 -0.40
N GLY A 4 15.33 -3.55 0.29
CA GLY A 4 14.15 -2.70 0.17
C GLY A 4 14.00 -2.10 -1.23
N ARG A 5 15.11 -1.64 -1.83
CA ARG A 5 15.12 -1.14 -3.21
C ARG A 5 14.78 -2.25 -4.20
N ALA A 6 15.35 -3.43 -4.03
CA ALA A 6 15.06 -4.58 -4.88
C ALA A 6 13.60 -5.05 -4.77
N LEU A 7 12.96 -4.91 -3.61
CA LEU A 7 11.51 -5.15 -3.47
C LEU A 7 10.69 -4.10 -4.25
N VAL A 8 11.03 -2.81 -4.10
CA VAL A 8 10.36 -1.73 -4.84
C VAL A 8 10.47 -1.95 -6.34
N GLU A 9 11.69 -2.18 -6.86
CA GLU A 9 11.95 -2.47 -8.28
C GLU A 9 11.18 -3.70 -8.78
N GLY A 10 11.11 -4.76 -7.94
CA GLY A 10 10.36 -5.97 -8.26
C GLY A 10 8.86 -5.73 -8.35
N VAL A 11 8.31 -4.88 -7.48
CA VAL A 11 6.89 -4.51 -7.51
C VAL A 11 6.61 -3.56 -8.68
N GLU A 12 7.48 -2.57 -8.95
CA GLU A 12 7.35 -1.70 -10.12
C GLU A 12 7.34 -2.52 -11.43
N ALA A 13 8.16 -3.57 -11.51
CA ALA A 13 8.16 -4.48 -12.66
C ALA A 13 6.83 -5.23 -12.81
N LEU A 14 6.16 -5.63 -11.71
CA LEU A 14 4.82 -6.21 -11.75
C LEU A 14 3.79 -5.23 -12.33
N PHE A 15 3.85 -3.95 -11.93
CA PHE A 15 2.98 -2.91 -12.48
C PHE A 15 3.25 -2.64 -13.96
N ALA A 16 4.51 -2.63 -14.37
CA ALA A 16 4.88 -2.45 -15.76
C ALA A 16 4.32 -3.56 -16.67
N GLU A 17 4.14 -4.77 -16.14
CA GLU A 17 3.51 -5.88 -16.86
C GLU A 17 1.99 -5.86 -16.78
N PHE A 18 1.43 -5.34 -15.69
CA PHE A 18 0.01 -5.11 -15.52
C PHE A 18 -0.43 -3.86 -16.31
N THR A 19 -0.22 -3.88 -17.64
CA THR A 19 -0.63 -2.80 -18.52
C THR A 19 -1.92 -3.16 -19.25
N PRO A 20 -2.67 -2.17 -19.79
CA PRO A 20 -3.79 -2.43 -20.69
C PRO A 20 -3.40 -3.30 -21.90
N GLY A 21 -2.10 -3.37 -22.22
CA GLY A 21 -1.54 -4.24 -23.25
C GLY A 21 -1.68 -5.73 -22.94
N LEU A 22 -1.75 -6.12 -21.67
CA LEU A 22 -1.93 -7.51 -21.24
C LEU A 22 -3.15 -8.16 -21.88
N PHE A 23 -4.26 -7.42 -21.96
CA PHE A 23 -5.52 -7.91 -22.52
C PHE A 23 -5.62 -7.74 -24.05
N ARG A 24 -4.55 -7.27 -24.71
CA ARG A 24 -4.42 -7.22 -26.19
C ARG A 24 -3.70 -8.41 -26.76
N GLU A 25 -3.24 -9.33 -25.94
CA GLU A 25 -2.61 -10.56 -26.43
C GLU A 25 -3.59 -11.40 -27.25
N LYS A 26 -3.09 -11.98 -28.35
CA LYS A 26 -3.92 -12.76 -29.28
C LYS A 26 -4.66 -13.92 -28.60
N GLY A 27 -4.02 -14.58 -27.64
CA GLY A 27 -4.62 -15.70 -26.91
C GLY A 27 -5.80 -15.27 -26.05
N PHE A 28 -5.67 -14.14 -25.35
CA PHE A 28 -6.77 -13.56 -24.57
C PHE A 28 -7.93 -13.12 -25.47
N LEU A 29 -7.64 -12.34 -26.52
CA LEU A 29 -8.66 -11.84 -27.46
C LEU A 29 -9.43 -12.98 -28.12
N TYR A 30 -8.73 -14.05 -28.51
CA TYR A 30 -9.38 -15.23 -29.09
C TYR A 30 -10.35 -15.89 -28.09
N ALA A 31 -9.90 -16.12 -26.85
CA ALA A 31 -10.72 -16.73 -25.81
C ALA A 31 -11.94 -15.85 -25.46
N LYS A 32 -11.73 -14.53 -25.34
CA LYS A 32 -12.79 -13.55 -25.10
C LYS A 32 -13.83 -13.58 -26.21
N ASN A 33 -13.40 -13.46 -27.49
CA ASN A 33 -14.31 -13.46 -28.63
C ASN A 33 -15.11 -14.77 -28.75
N LEU A 34 -14.48 -15.92 -28.45
CA LEU A 34 -15.16 -17.19 -28.48
C LEU A 34 -16.27 -17.24 -27.42
N LEU A 35 -15.99 -16.75 -26.23
CA LEU A 35 -16.92 -16.69 -25.11
C LEU A 35 -18.08 -15.73 -25.40
N GLU A 36 -17.78 -14.51 -25.84
CA GLU A 36 -18.78 -13.52 -26.22
C GLU A 36 -19.68 -14.04 -27.34
N SER A 37 -19.13 -14.62 -28.41
CA SER A 37 -19.90 -15.19 -29.52
C SER A 37 -20.79 -16.36 -29.09
N ARG A 38 -20.40 -17.14 -28.08
CA ARG A 38 -21.25 -18.20 -27.52
C ARG A 38 -22.49 -17.62 -26.86
N HIS A 39 -22.31 -16.65 -25.96
CA HIS A 39 -23.41 -16.03 -25.25
C HIS A 39 -24.29 -15.16 -26.15
N GLU A 40 -23.70 -14.51 -27.16
CA GLU A 40 -24.45 -13.76 -28.16
C GLU A 40 -25.41 -14.64 -28.94
N ARG A 41 -24.95 -15.82 -29.40
CA ARG A 41 -25.83 -16.82 -30.06
C ARG A 41 -26.94 -17.32 -29.14
N GLU A 42 -26.62 -17.55 -27.83
CA GLU A 42 -27.61 -17.97 -26.85
C GLU A 42 -28.68 -16.87 -26.67
N ALA A 43 -28.27 -15.60 -26.52
CA ALA A 43 -29.15 -14.46 -26.40
C ALA A 43 -30.01 -14.24 -27.67
N GLU A 44 -29.40 -14.33 -28.86
CA GLU A 44 -30.12 -14.22 -30.14
C GLU A 44 -31.18 -15.34 -30.30
N ALA A 45 -30.86 -16.58 -29.91
CA ALA A 45 -31.78 -17.68 -30.00
C ALA A 45 -33.06 -17.48 -29.13
N LEU A 46 -32.88 -16.87 -27.94
CA LEU A 46 -34.01 -16.50 -27.07
C LEU A 46 -34.92 -15.48 -27.78
N LEU A 47 -34.32 -14.42 -28.33
CA LEU A 47 -35.08 -13.37 -29.01
C LEU A 47 -35.72 -13.86 -30.31
N GLN A 48 -35.05 -14.72 -31.08
CA GLN A 48 -35.61 -15.33 -32.30
C GLN A 48 -36.83 -16.20 -31.96
N THR A 49 -36.77 -16.96 -30.86
CA THR A 49 -37.90 -17.79 -30.42
C THR A 49 -39.12 -16.91 -30.07
N LEU A 50 -38.87 -15.84 -29.28
CA LEU A 50 -39.91 -14.88 -28.93
C LEU A 50 -40.49 -14.17 -30.16
N ALA A 51 -39.65 -13.76 -31.11
CA ALA A 51 -40.05 -13.08 -32.33
C ALA A 51 -40.94 -13.99 -33.21
N GLN A 52 -40.64 -15.30 -33.28
CA GLN A 52 -41.48 -16.27 -34.01
C GLN A 52 -42.82 -16.46 -33.34
N GLU A 53 -42.90 -16.60 -32.01
CA GLU A 53 -44.13 -16.70 -31.29
C GLU A 53 -44.97 -15.40 -31.39
N ALA A 54 -44.33 -14.23 -31.26
CA ALA A 54 -44.99 -12.94 -31.43
C ALA A 54 -45.64 -12.81 -32.85
N LYS A 55 -44.87 -13.19 -33.87
CA LYS A 55 -45.35 -13.15 -35.25
C LYS A 55 -46.58 -14.05 -35.49
N ALA A 56 -46.64 -15.22 -34.85
CA ALA A 56 -47.81 -16.11 -34.93
C ALA A 56 -49.10 -15.46 -34.38
N HIS A 57 -48.98 -14.50 -33.46
CA HIS A 57 -50.05 -13.72 -32.88
C HIS A 57 -50.25 -12.35 -33.54
N GLY A 58 -49.52 -12.02 -34.62
CA GLY A 58 -49.62 -10.75 -35.31
C GLY A 58 -48.84 -9.58 -34.67
N PHE A 59 -47.88 -9.89 -33.82
CA PHE A 59 -47.01 -8.93 -33.17
C PHE A 59 -45.56 -9.01 -33.71
N ALA A 60 -44.83 -7.94 -33.64
CA ALA A 60 -43.40 -7.88 -33.94
C ALA A 60 -42.60 -7.50 -32.70
N LEU A 61 -41.47 -8.14 -32.52
CA LEU A 61 -40.52 -7.78 -31.48
C LEU A 61 -39.75 -6.53 -31.93
N ALA A 62 -39.73 -5.49 -31.12
CA ALA A 62 -38.95 -4.27 -31.31
C ALA A 62 -37.98 -4.06 -30.15
N GLU A 63 -36.79 -3.60 -30.47
CA GLU A 63 -35.80 -3.18 -29.47
C GLU A 63 -35.93 -1.66 -29.27
N GLU A 64 -36.10 -1.25 -28.03
CA GLU A 64 -36.20 0.16 -27.63
C GLU A 64 -35.10 0.54 -26.62
N GLU A 65 -34.89 1.84 -26.37
CA GLU A 65 -33.97 2.31 -25.33
C GLU A 65 -34.39 1.74 -23.96
N GLY A 66 -33.71 0.67 -23.54
CA GLY A 66 -33.92 0.03 -22.23
C GLY A 66 -34.57 -1.35 -22.23
N GLY A 67 -34.89 -1.94 -23.40
CA GLY A 67 -35.43 -3.28 -23.43
C GLY A 67 -36.07 -3.71 -24.74
N PHE A 68 -36.96 -4.68 -24.65
CA PHE A 68 -37.71 -5.24 -25.77
C PHE A 68 -39.19 -5.01 -25.56
N THR A 69 -39.89 -4.63 -26.63
CA THR A 69 -41.34 -4.45 -26.64
C THR A 69 -41.98 -5.25 -27.80
N LEU A 70 -43.25 -5.56 -27.66
CA LEU A 70 -44.04 -6.21 -28.70
C LEU A 70 -45.04 -5.21 -29.30
N THR A 71 -44.87 -4.93 -30.60
CA THR A 71 -45.72 -4.00 -31.34
C THR A 71 -46.64 -4.75 -32.29
N GLY A 72 -47.97 -4.43 -32.27
CA GLY A 72 -48.93 -5.10 -33.12
C GLY A 72 -50.31 -4.43 -33.08
N GLN A 73 -51.31 -5.00 -33.77
CA GLN A 73 -52.66 -4.51 -33.77
C GLN A 73 -53.52 -5.27 -32.73
N GLY A 74 -54.05 -4.53 -31.75
CA GLY A 74 -54.92 -5.06 -30.73
C GLY A 74 -54.25 -5.23 -29.33
N PRO A 75 -55.04 -5.69 -28.33
CA PRO A 75 -54.51 -5.92 -27.01
C PRO A 75 -53.51 -7.09 -27.00
N LEU A 76 -52.40 -6.92 -26.26
CA LEU A 76 -51.39 -7.97 -26.12
C LEU A 76 -51.97 -9.17 -25.36
N PRO A 77 -51.90 -10.41 -25.92
CA PRO A 77 -52.36 -11.59 -25.21
C PRO A 77 -51.58 -11.80 -23.91
N PRO A 78 -52.26 -12.19 -22.79
CA PRO A 78 -51.58 -12.40 -21.51
C PRO A 78 -50.45 -13.43 -21.57
N GLU A 79 -50.61 -14.47 -22.37
CA GLU A 79 -49.63 -15.53 -22.59
C GLU A 79 -48.35 -14.97 -23.25
N LEU A 80 -48.52 -14.08 -24.23
CA LEU A 80 -47.41 -13.46 -24.94
C LEU A 80 -46.70 -12.41 -24.07
N SER A 81 -47.45 -11.71 -23.22
CA SER A 81 -46.86 -10.79 -22.21
C SER A 81 -46.00 -11.55 -21.20
N ALA A 82 -46.48 -12.66 -20.65
CA ALA A 82 -45.73 -13.50 -19.75
C ALA A 82 -44.46 -14.07 -20.41
N LYS A 83 -44.58 -14.46 -21.70
CA LYS A 83 -43.43 -14.97 -22.46
C LYS A 83 -42.40 -13.91 -22.74
N LEU A 84 -42.82 -12.67 -23.02
CA LEU A 84 -41.91 -11.54 -23.13
C LEU A 84 -41.11 -11.34 -21.83
N GLU A 85 -41.80 -11.29 -20.69
CA GLU A 85 -41.15 -11.12 -19.38
C GLU A 85 -40.14 -12.24 -19.09
N GLU A 86 -40.55 -13.51 -19.29
CA GLU A 86 -39.67 -14.67 -19.12
C GLU A 86 -38.43 -14.57 -20.02
N THR A 87 -38.60 -14.20 -21.31
CA THR A 87 -37.49 -14.09 -22.29
C THR A 87 -36.59 -12.95 -21.94
N VAL A 88 -37.10 -11.78 -21.50
CA VAL A 88 -36.29 -10.65 -21.07
C VAL A 88 -35.46 -11.02 -19.86
N LEU A 89 -36.04 -11.72 -18.87
CA LEU A 89 -35.27 -12.20 -17.70
C LEU A 89 -34.14 -13.15 -18.13
N ALA A 90 -34.44 -14.14 -18.96
CA ALA A 90 -33.47 -15.09 -19.48
C ALA A 90 -32.36 -14.39 -20.28
N TYR A 91 -32.71 -13.39 -21.11
CA TYR A 91 -31.74 -12.56 -21.85
C TYR A 91 -30.81 -11.81 -20.90
N VAL A 92 -31.34 -11.17 -19.85
CA VAL A 92 -30.54 -10.46 -18.85
C VAL A 92 -29.60 -11.43 -18.11
N GLU A 93 -30.08 -12.61 -17.76
CA GLU A 93 -29.23 -13.65 -17.12
C GLU A 93 -28.09 -14.10 -18.03
N VAL A 94 -28.33 -14.30 -19.31
CA VAL A 94 -27.27 -14.64 -20.30
C VAL A 94 -26.23 -13.52 -20.38
N ARG A 95 -26.67 -12.27 -20.44
CA ARG A 95 -25.77 -11.10 -20.44
C ARG A 95 -24.94 -10.97 -19.17
N GLN A 96 -25.55 -11.16 -18.00
CA GLN A 96 -24.82 -11.15 -16.73
C GLN A 96 -23.80 -12.28 -16.63
N ARG A 97 -24.19 -13.49 -17.08
CA ARG A 97 -23.29 -14.64 -17.13
C ARG A 97 -22.10 -14.38 -18.07
N ALA A 98 -22.35 -13.80 -19.24
CA ALA A 98 -21.29 -13.40 -20.17
C ALA A 98 -20.28 -12.44 -19.54
N GLN A 99 -20.78 -11.40 -18.86
CA GLN A 99 -19.92 -10.44 -18.16
C GLN A 99 -19.10 -11.10 -17.05
N ALA A 100 -19.71 -11.96 -16.25
CA ALA A 100 -19.03 -12.68 -15.19
C ALA A 100 -17.95 -13.63 -15.72
N GLU A 101 -18.22 -14.34 -16.83
CA GLU A 101 -17.23 -15.23 -17.46
C GLU A 101 -16.07 -14.46 -18.09
N VAL A 102 -16.33 -13.29 -18.70
CA VAL A 102 -15.26 -12.42 -19.22
C VAL A 102 -14.41 -11.86 -18.06
N ALA A 103 -15.03 -11.45 -16.95
CA ALA A 103 -14.31 -11.01 -15.76
C ALA A 103 -13.43 -12.12 -15.17
N ALA A 104 -13.95 -13.34 -15.08
CA ALA A 104 -13.20 -14.52 -14.65
C ALA A 104 -12.05 -14.86 -15.59
N LEU A 105 -12.25 -14.73 -16.91
CA LEU A 105 -11.20 -14.91 -17.92
C LEU A 105 -10.06 -13.89 -17.73
N ARG A 106 -10.38 -12.62 -17.53
CA ARG A 106 -9.38 -11.57 -17.27
C ARG A 106 -8.58 -11.88 -16.01
N ARG A 107 -9.29 -12.21 -14.91
CA ARG A 107 -8.65 -12.58 -13.65
C ARG A 107 -7.69 -13.75 -13.84
N SER A 108 -8.13 -14.84 -14.45
CA SER A 108 -7.30 -16.04 -14.65
C SER A 108 -6.11 -15.80 -15.57
N PHE A 109 -6.25 -14.89 -16.54
CA PHE A 109 -5.16 -14.52 -17.44
C PHE A 109 -4.11 -13.67 -16.71
N ALA A 110 -4.53 -12.68 -15.92
CA ALA A 110 -3.64 -11.89 -15.10
C ALA A 110 -2.93 -12.73 -14.03
N GLU A 111 -3.66 -13.66 -13.38
CA GLU A 111 -3.13 -14.56 -12.37
C GLU A 111 -1.98 -15.43 -12.91
N ARG A 112 -2.16 -16.06 -14.07
CA ARG A 112 -1.10 -16.87 -14.69
C ARG A 112 0.18 -16.11 -14.97
N LEU A 113 0.09 -14.81 -15.24
CA LEU A 113 1.25 -13.96 -15.50
C LEU A 113 1.90 -13.48 -14.18
N LEU A 114 1.09 -12.98 -13.27
CA LEU A 114 1.57 -12.27 -12.07
C LEU A 114 1.96 -13.23 -10.93
N GLN A 115 1.21 -14.32 -10.74
CA GLN A 115 1.42 -15.23 -9.61
C GLN A 115 2.84 -15.82 -9.53
N PRO A 116 3.46 -16.33 -10.61
CA PRO A 116 4.82 -16.87 -10.53
C PRO A 116 5.86 -15.81 -10.10
N ARG A 117 5.65 -14.56 -10.48
CA ARG A 117 6.53 -13.44 -10.13
C ARG A 117 6.36 -13.02 -8.69
N VAL A 118 5.10 -12.94 -8.23
CA VAL A 118 4.79 -12.67 -6.83
C VAL A 118 5.37 -13.76 -5.94
N GLU A 119 5.25 -15.04 -6.30
CA GLU A 119 5.89 -16.14 -5.55
C GLU A 119 7.42 -16.02 -5.54
N GLY A 120 8.03 -15.60 -6.65
CA GLY A 120 9.47 -15.30 -6.69
C GLY A 120 9.87 -14.16 -5.74
N LEU A 121 9.07 -13.10 -5.67
CA LEU A 121 9.29 -12.00 -4.73
C LEU A 121 9.08 -12.47 -3.27
N LYS A 122 8.05 -13.26 -2.99
CA LYS A 122 7.78 -13.83 -1.64
C LYS A 122 8.93 -14.73 -1.17
N ALA A 123 9.48 -15.54 -2.05
CA ALA A 123 10.64 -16.37 -1.72
C ALA A 123 11.88 -15.54 -1.38
N ARG A 124 12.06 -14.38 -2.04
CA ARG A 124 13.18 -13.48 -1.78
C ARG A 124 12.91 -12.56 -0.57
N PHE A 125 11.67 -12.16 -0.35
CA PHE A 125 11.26 -11.20 0.69
C PHE A 125 10.13 -11.78 1.54
N PRO A 126 10.38 -12.80 2.37
CA PRO A 126 9.34 -13.48 3.13
C PRO A 126 8.61 -12.56 4.11
N GLU A 127 9.26 -11.52 4.61
CA GLU A 127 8.67 -10.50 5.49
C GLU A 127 7.59 -9.66 4.76
N ALA A 128 7.70 -9.52 3.43
CA ALA A 128 6.73 -8.81 2.60
C ALA A 128 5.61 -9.71 2.05
N ALA A 129 5.58 -11.01 2.38
CA ALA A 129 4.66 -11.98 1.78
C ALA A 129 3.19 -11.54 1.90
N ARG A 130 2.77 -11.07 3.08
CA ARG A 130 1.41 -10.59 3.31
C ARG A 130 1.03 -9.40 2.44
N TYR A 131 1.96 -8.47 2.24
CA TYR A 131 1.77 -7.33 1.34
C TYR A 131 1.69 -7.79 -0.11
N LEU A 132 2.56 -8.70 -0.54
CA LEU A 132 2.59 -9.23 -1.90
C LEU A 132 1.33 -10.03 -2.24
N ASP A 133 0.77 -10.79 -1.30
CA ASP A 133 -0.52 -11.46 -1.46
C ASP A 133 -1.66 -10.45 -1.64
N TRP A 134 -1.70 -9.42 -0.79
CA TRP A 134 -2.68 -8.34 -0.89
C TRP A 134 -2.56 -7.57 -2.23
N LEU A 135 -1.33 -7.31 -2.67
CA LEU A 135 -1.06 -6.65 -3.94
C LEU A 135 -1.57 -7.48 -5.12
N LEU A 136 -1.22 -8.78 -5.15
CA LEU A 136 -1.69 -9.70 -6.19
C LEU A 136 -3.22 -9.70 -6.25
N GLU A 137 -3.90 -9.87 -5.13
CA GLU A 137 -5.36 -9.89 -5.09
C GLU A 137 -5.98 -8.56 -5.56
N SER A 138 -5.36 -7.42 -5.22
CA SER A 138 -5.77 -6.11 -5.69
C SER A 138 -5.66 -5.97 -7.22
N LEU A 139 -4.54 -6.42 -7.80
CA LEU A 139 -4.33 -6.41 -9.24
C LEU A 139 -5.30 -7.36 -9.97
N LEU A 140 -5.54 -8.55 -9.42
CA LEU A 140 -6.47 -9.53 -10.00
C LEU A 140 -7.92 -9.02 -9.97
N ARG A 141 -8.30 -8.32 -8.92
CA ARG A 141 -9.61 -7.68 -8.81
C ARG A 141 -9.76 -6.56 -9.84
N ALA A 142 -8.75 -5.68 -9.97
CA ALA A 142 -8.76 -4.61 -10.96
C ALA A 142 -8.83 -5.18 -12.39
N ALA A 143 -8.10 -6.28 -12.67
CA ALA A 143 -8.18 -7.00 -13.94
C ALA A 143 -9.59 -7.49 -14.25
N ALA A 144 -10.29 -8.08 -13.27
CA ALA A 144 -11.64 -8.58 -13.45
C ALA A 144 -12.65 -7.46 -13.73
N LEU A 145 -12.50 -6.30 -13.07
CA LEU A 145 -13.44 -5.17 -13.15
C LEU A 145 -13.09 -4.14 -14.23
N GLU A 146 -12.00 -4.30 -14.97
CA GLU A 146 -11.45 -3.29 -15.90
C GLU A 146 -11.15 -1.94 -15.22
N GLU A 147 -10.84 -1.96 -13.93
CA GLU A 147 -10.49 -0.76 -13.19
C GLU A 147 -9.03 -0.36 -13.48
N GLU A 148 -8.80 0.94 -13.64
CA GLU A 148 -7.44 1.47 -13.65
C GLU A 148 -6.84 1.38 -12.24
N VAL A 149 -5.60 0.90 -12.18
CA VAL A 149 -4.89 0.79 -10.90
C VAL A 149 -4.03 2.04 -10.71
N GLU A 150 -4.37 2.82 -9.70
CA GLU A 150 -3.50 3.91 -9.24
C GLU A 150 -2.25 3.31 -8.58
N GLY A 151 -1.19 3.13 -9.39
CA GLY A 151 0.07 2.51 -8.96
C GLY A 151 0.67 3.15 -7.72
N GLU A 152 0.62 4.48 -7.60
CA GLU A 152 1.16 5.22 -6.45
C GLU A 152 0.57 4.78 -5.10
N ALA A 153 -0.71 4.38 -5.07
CA ALA A 153 -1.38 3.93 -3.86
C ALA A 153 -0.98 2.50 -3.43
N LEU A 154 -0.52 1.69 -4.38
CA LEU A 154 -0.18 0.29 -4.16
C LEU A 154 1.33 0.04 -4.08
N LEU A 155 2.18 0.93 -4.62
CA LEU A 155 3.63 0.78 -4.61
C LEU A 155 4.20 0.88 -3.20
N PRO A 156 5.14 -0.02 -2.82
CA PRO A 156 5.83 0.09 -1.55
C PRO A 156 6.78 1.28 -1.60
N ARG A 157 6.77 2.05 -0.53
CA ARG A 157 7.68 3.19 -0.41
C ARG A 157 8.87 2.81 0.46
N LEU A 158 10.08 3.00 -0.09
CA LEU A 158 11.29 2.90 0.68
C LEU A 158 11.43 4.14 1.59
N LEU A 159 11.19 3.98 2.89
CA LEU A 159 11.28 5.06 3.87
C LEU A 159 12.73 5.33 4.29
N VAL A 160 13.54 4.28 4.35
CA VAL A 160 14.93 4.32 4.81
C VAL A 160 15.76 3.34 3.98
N GLU A 161 16.84 3.82 3.39
CA GLU A 161 17.86 2.93 2.80
C GLU A 161 18.71 2.33 3.92
N GLY A 162 18.84 1.01 3.94
CA GLY A 162 19.65 0.29 4.93
C GLY A 162 21.14 0.65 4.85
N GLY A 163 21.87 0.39 5.92
CA GLY A 163 23.30 0.60 6.07
C GLY A 163 23.63 1.05 7.49
N THR A 164 24.86 0.81 7.93
CA THR A 164 25.33 1.32 9.23
C THR A 164 25.39 2.84 9.17
N ARG A 165 24.45 3.49 9.81
CA ARG A 165 24.36 4.96 9.85
C ARG A 165 24.48 5.45 11.28
N VAL A 166 25.18 6.56 11.43
CA VAL A 166 25.09 7.37 12.63
C VAL A 166 24.17 8.55 12.31
N VAL A 167 23.03 8.60 12.97
CA VAL A 167 22.06 9.70 12.84
C VAL A 167 22.17 10.56 14.09
N TYR A 168 22.50 11.82 13.95
CA TYR A 168 22.43 12.83 15.00
C TYR A 168 21.18 13.67 14.79
N GLU A 169 20.28 13.72 15.79
CA GLU A 169 19.08 14.55 15.72
C GLU A 169 19.17 15.66 16.80
N PRO A 170 19.52 16.89 16.36
CA PRO A 170 19.74 18.01 17.29
C PRO A 170 18.44 18.58 17.86
N ASN A 171 17.30 18.31 17.24
CA ASN A 171 16.00 18.83 17.67
C ASN A 171 14.98 17.69 17.78
N PRO A 172 15.12 16.82 18.81
CA PRO A 172 14.35 15.59 18.92
C PRO A 172 12.91 15.83 19.41
N THR A 173 12.11 16.60 18.65
CA THR A 173 10.67 16.69 18.92
C THR A 173 10.00 15.33 18.68
N PRO A 174 8.83 15.05 19.27
CA PRO A 174 8.10 13.82 19.01
C PRO A 174 7.94 13.52 17.52
N GLU A 175 7.57 14.52 16.70
CA GLU A 175 7.39 14.36 15.24
C GLU A 175 8.69 13.96 14.55
N ARG A 176 9.82 14.58 14.93
CA ARG A 176 11.13 14.32 14.32
C ARG A 176 11.73 13.00 14.77
N LEU A 177 11.40 12.52 15.96
CA LEU A 177 11.87 11.23 16.47
C LEU A 177 11.07 10.06 15.92
N PHE A 178 9.73 10.12 16.00
CA PHE A 178 8.85 8.99 15.70
C PHE A 178 8.32 9.01 14.29
N GLY A 179 8.36 10.17 13.62
CA GLY A 179 7.73 10.37 12.32
C GLY A 179 6.26 10.70 12.42
N HIS A 180 5.73 11.24 11.36
CA HIS A 180 4.34 11.68 11.27
C HIS A 180 3.84 11.63 9.83
N LEU A 181 2.52 11.69 9.66
CA LEU A 181 1.89 11.88 8.36
C LEU A 181 1.67 13.37 8.11
N GLU A 182 2.14 13.88 6.96
CA GLU A 182 1.75 15.19 6.43
C GLU A 182 0.32 15.15 5.90
N TYR A 183 -0.27 16.31 5.64
CA TYR A 183 -1.64 16.44 5.19
C TYR A 183 -1.71 17.17 3.86
N GLU A 184 -2.73 16.85 3.08
CA GLU A 184 -3.11 17.60 1.90
C GLU A 184 -4.60 17.94 1.94
N VAL A 185 -4.99 18.97 1.22
CA VAL A 185 -6.40 19.33 1.06
C VAL A 185 -6.88 18.77 -0.26
N ARG A 186 -7.82 17.83 -0.22
CA ARG A 186 -8.55 17.33 -1.40
C ARG A 186 -10.02 17.67 -1.25
N GLU A 187 -10.57 18.38 -2.21
CA GLU A 187 -11.99 18.78 -2.24
C GLU A 187 -12.47 19.48 -0.94
N GLY A 188 -11.59 20.28 -0.32
CA GLY A 188 -11.89 20.98 0.94
C GLY A 188 -11.81 20.12 2.20
N VAL A 189 -11.39 18.87 2.11
CA VAL A 189 -11.19 17.96 3.24
C VAL A 189 -9.70 17.71 3.47
N LEU A 190 -9.27 17.79 4.74
CA LEU A 190 -7.93 17.39 5.14
C LEU A 190 -7.80 15.87 5.05
N THR A 191 -6.93 15.40 4.18
CA THR A 191 -6.66 13.98 3.95
C THR A 191 -5.18 13.67 4.10
N THR A 192 -4.86 12.43 4.41
CA THR A 192 -3.50 11.93 4.41
C THR A 192 -3.46 10.49 3.87
N HIS A 193 -2.32 10.08 3.37
CA HIS A 193 -2.07 8.73 2.89
C HIS A 193 -0.61 8.32 3.18
N LEU A 194 -0.29 7.04 3.01
CA LEU A 194 1.04 6.50 3.33
C LEU A 194 2.18 7.20 2.57
N GLY A 195 1.92 7.73 1.38
CA GLY A 195 2.89 8.51 0.61
C GLY A 195 3.35 9.81 1.29
N LEU A 196 2.57 10.33 2.24
CA LEU A 196 2.88 11.52 3.02
C LEU A 196 3.57 11.21 4.36
N LEU A 197 3.94 9.94 4.61
CA LEU A 197 4.68 9.57 5.81
C LEU A 197 6.09 10.17 5.77
N ARG A 198 6.45 10.94 6.81
CA ARG A 198 7.81 11.41 7.08
C ARG A 198 8.45 10.52 8.15
N PRO A 199 9.49 9.77 7.79
CA PRO A 199 10.16 8.90 8.75
C PRO A 199 10.89 9.72 9.82
N GLY A 200 10.71 9.32 11.07
CA GLY A 200 11.43 9.90 12.21
C GLY A 200 12.89 9.44 12.30
N ALA A 201 13.66 10.08 13.19
CA ALA A 201 15.06 9.76 13.39
C ALA A 201 15.29 8.30 13.84
N LEU A 202 14.40 7.75 14.66
CA LEU A 202 14.43 6.34 15.08
C LEU A 202 14.33 5.38 13.89
N MET A 203 13.49 5.70 12.91
CA MET A 203 13.38 4.91 11.68
C MET A 203 14.59 5.11 10.77
N ARG A 204 15.06 6.38 10.61
CA ARG A 204 16.22 6.69 9.79
C ARG A 204 17.51 6.05 10.30
N ALA A 205 17.61 5.81 11.60
CA ALA A 205 18.73 5.14 12.23
C ALA A 205 18.63 3.61 12.23
N ALA A 206 17.63 3.02 11.55
CA ALA A 206 17.45 1.57 11.52
C ALA A 206 18.70 0.83 11.02
N GLY A 207 19.16 -0.15 11.80
CA GLY A 207 20.41 -0.88 11.57
C GLY A 207 21.69 -0.13 11.96
N GLY A 208 21.57 1.05 12.60
CA GLY A 208 22.70 1.90 13.02
C GLY A 208 22.48 2.52 14.41
N VAL A 209 22.96 3.73 14.55
CA VAL A 209 23.05 4.47 15.82
C VAL A 209 22.31 5.79 15.71
N LEU A 210 21.48 6.08 16.71
CA LEU A 210 20.84 7.39 16.92
C LEU A 210 21.52 8.09 18.11
N VAL A 211 22.04 9.27 17.87
CA VAL A 211 22.64 10.12 18.91
C VAL A 211 21.70 11.28 19.20
N LEU A 212 21.34 11.46 20.46
CA LEU A 212 20.45 12.50 20.95
C LEU A 212 21.08 13.26 22.11
N GLU A 213 20.80 14.55 22.17
CA GLU A 213 21.16 15.35 23.35
C GLU A 213 20.12 15.16 24.44
N ALA A 214 20.54 14.63 25.59
CA ALA A 214 19.66 14.27 26.70
C ALA A 214 18.80 15.44 27.20
N HIS A 215 19.39 16.64 27.33
CA HIS A 215 18.65 17.83 27.74
C HIS A 215 17.54 18.22 26.73
N ARG A 216 17.81 18.07 25.42
CA ARG A 216 16.81 18.34 24.37
C ARG A 216 15.67 17.36 24.39
N VAL A 217 15.96 16.08 24.63
CA VAL A 217 14.93 15.02 24.74
C VAL A 217 13.96 15.33 25.89
N LEU A 218 14.49 15.83 27.03
CA LEU A 218 13.68 16.26 28.17
C LEU A 218 12.92 17.56 27.86
N GLU A 219 13.61 18.58 27.38
CA GLU A 219 13.04 19.90 27.10
C GLU A 219 11.89 19.84 26.09
N LEU A 220 12.03 19.04 25.03
CA LEU A 220 11.05 18.91 23.96
C LEU A 220 9.97 17.85 24.25
N GLY A 221 9.97 17.25 25.44
CA GLY A 221 8.93 16.33 25.89
C GLY A 221 8.92 14.97 25.18
N SER A 222 10.02 14.57 24.54
CA SER A 222 10.11 13.31 23.81
C SER A 222 10.50 12.12 24.68
N TYR A 223 11.00 12.36 25.89
CA TYR A 223 11.51 11.32 26.78
C TYR A 223 10.50 10.20 27.08
N PRO A 224 9.24 10.49 27.48
CA PRO A 224 8.28 9.43 27.79
C PRO A 224 7.98 8.50 26.59
N LEU A 225 7.89 9.06 25.40
CA LEU A 225 7.67 8.29 24.17
C LEU A 225 8.91 7.47 23.79
N LEU A 226 10.11 8.05 23.92
CA LEU A 226 11.37 7.36 23.67
C LEU A 226 11.52 6.17 24.64
N LYS A 227 11.27 6.37 25.92
CA LYS A 227 11.29 5.34 26.96
C LYS A 227 10.35 4.18 26.59
N ARG A 228 9.10 4.51 26.24
CA ARG A 228 8.12 3.51 25.79
C ARG A 228 8.63 2.71 24.58
N SER A 229 9.15 3.39 23.55
CA SER A 229 9.63 2.72 22.35
C SER A 229 10.83 1.81 22.61
N LEU A 230 11.74 2.21 23.49
CA LEU A 230 12.88 1.38 23.89
C LEU A 230 12.40 0.14 24.67
N ALA A 231 11.42 0.30 25.57
CA ALA A 231 10.87 -0.79 26.38
C ALA A 231 10.08 -1.81 25.51
N THR A 232 9.31 -1.33 24.53
CA THR A 232 8.50 -2.21 23.66
C THR A 232 9.27 -2.76 22.47
N GLY A 233 10.39 -2.14 22.09
CA GLY A 233 11.10 -2.46 20.84
C GLY A 233 10.36 -2.01 19.59
N GLU A 234 9.39 -1.09 19.71
CA GLU A 234 8.55 -0.63 18.62
C GLU A 234 8.56 0.90 18.50
N ILE A 235 8.49 1.39 17.28
CA ILE A 235 8.32 2.80 16.94
C ILE A 235 6.87 3.01 16.52
N GLU A 236 6.13 3.80 17.29
CA GLU A 236 4.76 4.18 16.96
C GLU A 236 4.79 5.59 16.34
N PRO A 237 4.57 5.73 15.01
CA PRO A 237 4.50 7.02 14.38
C PRO A 237 3.35 7.83 14.97
N LEU A 238 3.52 9.16 15.02
CA LEU A 238 2.50 10.01 15.62
C LEU A 238 1.20 9.93 14.81
N ALA A 239 0.11 9.72 15.53
CA ALA A 239 -1.22 9.66 14.93
C ALA A 239 -1.55 11.02 14.26
N PRO A 240 -2.24 10.99 13.10
CA PRO A 240 -2.77 12.21 12.51
C PRO A 240 -3.78 12.87 13.45
N ARG A 241 -4.00 14.17 13.23
CA ARG A 241 -5.04 14.91 13.99
C ARG A 241 -6.41 14.26 13.79
N PRO A 242 -7.31 14.32 14.78
CA PRO A 242 -8.64 13.67 14.69
C PRO A 242 -9.47 14.09 13.48
N GLU A 243 -9.27 15.32 13.00
CA GLU A 243 -10.00 15.90 11.86
C GLU A 243 -9.50 15.39 10.50
N VAL A 244 -8.35 14.70 10.49
CA VAL A 244 -7.73 14.23 9.24
C VAL A 244 -8.20 12.82 8.92
N ARG A 245 -8.73 12.65 7.71
CA ARG A 245 -9.07 11.31 7.20
C ARG A 245 -7.82 10.65 6.62
N GLY A 246 -7.50 9.45 7.11
CA GLY A 246 -6.34 8.73 6.64
C GLY A 246 -6.14 7.37 7.32
N PRO A 247 -5.14 6.60 6.86
CA PRO A 247 -4.85 5.29 7.41
C PRO A 247 -4.28 5.40 8.84
N ARG A 248 -4.53 4.38 9.65
CA ARG A 248 -3.80 4.18 10.89
C ARG A 248 -2.49 3.49 10.58
N LEU A 249 -1.39 4.08 11.06
CA LEU A 249 -0.07 3.48 10.94
C LEU A 249 0.07 2.35 11.96
N GLN A 250 0.69 1.26 11.54
CA GLN A 250 1.10 0.19 12.46
C GLN A 250 2.46 0.54 13.04
N PRO A 251 2.76 0.11 14.30
CA PRO A 251 4.08 0.24 14.87
C PRO A 251 5.13 -0.46 13.98
N ALA A 252 6.31 0.16 13.88
CA ALA A 252 7.47 -0.40 13.19
C ALA A 252 8.48 -0.92 14.22
N PRO A 253 9.25 -1.99 13.93
CA PRO A 253 10.25 -2.48 14.86
C PRO A 253 11.38 -1.45 15.04
N LEU A 254 11.77 -1.23 16.29
CA LEU A 254 12.94 -0.41 16.65
C LEU A 254 14.22 -1.23 16.40
N LYS A 255 14.98 -0.85 15.39
CA LYS A 255 16.23 -1.53 15.00
C LYS A 255 17.46 -0.60 15.14
N ALA A 256 17.38 0.45 15.95
CA ALA A 256 18.45 1.41 16.17
C ALA A 256 19.00 1.30 17.60
N GLN A 257 20.31 1.50 17.75
CA GLN A 257 20.92 1.75 19.06
C GLN A 257 20.81 3.23 19.36
N VAL A 258 20.35 3.57 20.57
CA VAL A 258 20.17 4.96 20.99
C VAL A 258 21.24 5.35 22.00
N PHE A 259 21.92 6.46 21.72
CA PHE A 259 22.87 7.08 22.61
C PHE A 259 22.34 8.43 23.07
N LEU A 260 22.30 8.62 24.39
CA LEU A 260 22.02 9.92 24.99
C LEU A 260 23.35 10.57 25.40
N VAL A 261 23.58 11.79 24.93
CA VAL A 261 24.77 12.57 25.22
C VAL A 261 24.35 13.82 25.99
N GLY A 262 25.03 14.14 27.06
CA GLY A 262 24.70 15.33 27.83
C GLY A 262 25.68 15.57 28.98
N PRO A 263 25.57 16.73 29.63
CA PRO A 263 26.36 17.03 30.81
C PRO A 263 25.98 16.11 31.98
N PRO A 264 26.89 15.86 32.92
CA PRO A 264 26.69 14.93 34.03
C PRO A 264 25.41 15.19 34.82
N GLU A 265 25.04 16.45 35.02
CA GLU A 265 23.86 16.88 35.82
C GLU A 265 22.55 16.41 35.13
N VAL A 266 22.47 16.43 33.81
CA VAL A 266 21.30 15.99 33.07
C VAL A 266 21.20 14.47 33.10
N ILE A 267 22.32 13.77 32.97
CA ILE A 267 22.34 12.31 33.05
C ILE A 267 21.95 11.86 34.46
N ALA A 268 22.47 12.52 35.51
CA ALA A 268 22.09 12.24 36.92
C ALA A 268 20.57 12.42 37.17
N LEU A 269 19.93 13.42 36.54
CA LEU A 269 18.50 13.60 36.59
C LEU A 269 17.73 12.42 35.95
N LEU A 270 18.22 11.90 34.81
CA LEU A 270 17.60 10.75 34.16
C LEU A 270 17.80 9.46 34.98
N GLU A 271 18.90 9.32 35.68
CA GLU A 271 19.21 8.17 36.56
C GLU A 271 18.32 8.08 37.80
N GLU A 272 17.56 9.14 38.14
CA GLU A 272 16.50 9.08 39.14
C GLU A 272 15.29 8.23 38.68
N ASP A 273 15.15 8.00 37.38
CA ASP A 273 14.13 7.11 36.80
C ASP A 273 14.69 5.68 36.76
N GLU A 274 14.14 4.76 37.55
CA GLU A 274 14.59 3.36 37.62
C GLU A 274 14.51 2.66 36.23
N GLU A 275 13.49 2.98 35.43
CA GLU A 275 13.35 2.42 34.07
C GLU A 275 14.46 2.92 33.12
N PHE A 276 14.99 4.12 33.36
CA PHE A 276 16.11 4.63 32.58
C PHE A 276 17.34 3.75 32.70
N LEU A 277 17.69 3.31 33.91
CA LEU A 277 18.84 2.47 34.16
C LEU A 277 18.73 1.08 33.51
N GLU A 278 17.52 0.57 33.40
CA GLU A 278 17.27 -0.68 32.66
C GLU A 278 17.46 -0.51 31.14
N LEU A 279 17.01 0.62 30.58
CA LEU A 279 17.07 0.90 29.16
C LEU A 279 18.45 1.38 28.68
N PHE A 280 19.20 2.07 29.56
CA PHE A 280 20.54 2.60 29.31
C PHE A 280 21.56 2.04 30.32
N PRO A 281 21.88 0.72 30.25
CA PRO A 281 22.73 0.06 31.24
C PRO A 281 24.22 0.44 31.13
N PHE A 282 24.61 1.13 30.05
CA PHE A 282 25.99 1.53 29.83
C PHE A 282 26.12 3.04 29.96
N ARG A 283 27.04 3.47 30.83
CA ARG A 283 27.45 4.87 30.99
C ARG A 283 28.92 5.02 30.66
N VAL A 284 29.24 6.03 29.87
CA VAL A 284 30.61 6.40 29.53
C VAL A 284 30.81 7.86 29.89
N GLU A 285 31.79 8.13 30.72
CA GLU A 285 32.20 9.49 31.10
C GLU A 285 33.45 9.85 30.36
N PHE A 286 33.45 11.02 29.72
CA PHE A 286 34.64 11.61 29.12
C PHE A 286 35.23 12.61 30.12
N ASN A 287 36.55 12.51 30.32
CA ASN A 287 37.26 13.49 31.13
C ASN A 287 37.19 14.84 30.40
N PRO A 288 36.75 15.92 31.07
CA PRO A 288 36.69 17.25 30.49
C PRO A 288 38.07 17.84 30.23
N GLU A 289 39.09 17.28 30.88
CA GLU A 289 40.49 17.74 30.73
C GLU A 289 41.31 16.71 29.95
N MET A 290 41.97 17.16 28.90
CA MET A 290 42.93 16.35 28.16
C MET A 290 44.35 16.73 28.62
N PRO A 291 45.11 15.76 29.17
CA PRO A 291 46.47 16.05 29.59
C PRO A 291 47.34 16.46 28.40
N TYR A 292 48.16 17.47 28.59
CA TYR A 292 49.11 17.95 27.58
C TYR A 292 50.26 16.95 27.41
N THR A 293 50.14 16.08 26.41
CA THR A 293 51.18 15.12 26.03
C THR A 293 51.48 15.26 24.55
N GLU A 294 52.69 14.85 24.13
CA GLU A 294 53.10 14.89 22.72
C GLU A 294 52.13 14.12 21.81
N ALA A 295 51.62 12.99 22.30
CA ALA A 295 50.62 12.19 21.56
C ALA A 295 49.31 12.96 21.35
N HIS A 296 48.82 13.68 22.36
CA HIS A 296 47.60 14.48 22.25
C HIS A 296 47.77 15.71 21.35
N VAL A 297 48.97 16.34 21.39
CA VAL A 297 49.29 17.45 20.47
C VAL A 297 49.33 16.99 19.01
N ALA A 298 49.88 15.80 18.74
CA ALA A 298 49.87 15.21 17.41
C ALA A 298 48.45 14.90 16.91
N HIS A 299 47.58 14.40 17.80
CA HIS A 299 46.16 14.17 17.48
C HIS A 299 45.37 15.46 17.19
N LEU A 300 45.62 16.51 17.98
CA LEU A 300 45.05 17.85 17.72
C LEU A 300 45.53 18.44 16.40
N GLY A 301 46.81 18.25 16.06
CA GLY A 301 47.34 18.65 14.77
C GLY A 301 46.64 17.98 13.60
N GLY A 302 46.45 16.66 13.65
CA GLY A 302 45.70 15.92 12.63
C GLY A 302 44.21 16.33 12.51
N PHE A 303 43.60 16.73 13.63
CA PHE A 303 42.20 17.24 13.62
C PHE A 303 42.11 18.61 12.93
N LEU A 304 43.09 19.50 13.19
CA LEU A 304 43.14 20.83 12.56
C LEU A 304 43.48 20.77 11.06
N GLU A 305 44.23 19.76 10.63
CA GLU A 305 44.52 19.53 9.20
C GLU A 305 43.33 18.94 8.43
N ALA A 306 42.39 18.30 9.11
CA ALA A 306 41.21 17.67 8.51
C ALA A 306 40.01 18.62 8.35
N GLN A 307 40.07 19.86 8.88
CA GLN A 307 39.08 20.91 8.68
C GLN A 307 39.47 21.81 7.50
#